data_d82757c9093ee8ac9881cef06c1037c3
#
_entry.id   d82757c9093ee8ac9881cef06c1037c3
#
_cell.length_a   1.000
_cell.length_b   1.000
_cell.length_c   1.000
_cell.angle_alpha   90.00
_cell.angle_beta   90.00
_cell.angle_gamma   90.00
#
_symmetry.space_group_name_H-M   'P 1'
#
loop_
_entity.id
_entity.type
_entity.pdbx_description
1 polymer ?
#
loop_
_entity_poly.entity_id
_entity_poly.type
_entity_poly.pdbx_seq_one_letter_code
_entity_poly.pdbx_strand_id
1 'polypeptide(L)'
;MRNVFSYPASARRVTQRAVQRGFTLIEIMVVILILGLLATIVVQSLRGAADKAKRVKAQADLAEYKTALDRFYLDNGYYPSTDQGLTALVSPPSSGRVPANYESGGYIERLTKDPWGTAYFYQSDGNAYTLKSYGPDGTESADDIDASRS
;
A
#
# COMPACT_ATOMS: atom_id res chain seq x y z
N MET A 1 -61.11 -26.78 75.48
CA MET A 1 -60.16 -25.82 74.86
C MET A 1 -58.95 -26.59 74.39
N ARG A 2 -58.79 -26.83 73.06
CA ARG A 2 -57.69 -27.59 72.48
C ARG A 2 -56.92 -26.63 71.58
N ASN A 3 -55.69 -26.29 72.00
CA ASN A 3 -54.79 -25.52 71.19
C ASN A 3 -54.12 -26.45 70.14
N VAL A 4 -54.35 -26.17 68.88
CA VAL A 4 -53.69 -26.83 67.79
C VAL A 4 -52.43 -25.99 67.36
N PHE A 5 -51.26 -26.50 67.71
CA PHE A 5 -50.00 -25.91 67.23
C PHE A 5 -49.76 -26.30 65.77
N SER A 6 -49.77 -25.30 64.89
CA SER A 6 -49.38 -25.44 63.46
C SER A 6 -47.87 -25.25 63.31
N TYR A 7 -47.15 -26.26 62.84
CA TYR A 7 -45.73 -26.15 62.48
C TYR A 7 -45.59 -25.65 61.04
N PRO A 8 -44.74 -24.65 60.77
CA PRO A 8 -44.49 -24.25 59.39
C PRO A 8 -43.55 -25.23 58.69
N ALA A 9 -43.98 -25.73 57.53
CA ALA A 9 -43.16 -26.55 56.64
C ALA A 9 -42.02 -25.73 56.09
N SER A 10 -40.78 -26.06 56.47
CA SER A 10 -39.56 -25.51 55.92
C SER A 10 -39.37 -25.99 54.48
N ALA A 11 -39.63 -25.13 53.51
CA ALA A 11 -39.30 -25.39 52.08
C ALA A 11 -37.77 -25.46 51.90
N ARG A 12 -37.26 -26.66 51.71
CA ARG A 12 -35.87 -26.86 51.28
C ARG A 12 -35.69 -26.30 49.87
N ARG A 13 -34.98 -25.15 49.75
CA ARG A 13 -34.50 -24.66 48.46
C ARG A 13 -33.42 -25.62 47.94
N VAL A 14 -33.78 -26.39 46.93
CA VAL A 14 -32.78 -27.16 46.14
C VAL A 14 -32.05 -26.17 45.25
N THR A 15 -30.87 -25.76 45.69
CA THR A 15 -29.93 -25.01 44.82
C THR A 15 -29.44 -25.96 43.76
N GLN A 16 -29.95 -25.85 42.54
CA GLN A 16 -29.37 -26.50 41.38
C GLN A 16 -28.00 -25.87 41.15
N ARG A 17 -26.93 -26.57 41.50
CA ARG A 17 -25.57 -26.25 41.09
C ARG A 17 -25.49 -26.41 39.56
N ALA A 18 -25.42 -25.30 38.84
CA ALA A 18 -25.08 -25.31 37.44
C ALA A 18 -23.68 -25.98 37.30
N VAL A 19 -23.65 -27.11 36.64
CA VAL A 19 -22.40 -27.80 36.32
C VAL A 19 -21.66 -26.90 35.33
N GLN A 20 -20.66 -26.16 35.79
CA GLN A 20 -19.75 -25.42 34.92
C GLN A 20 -18.92 -26.45 34.14
N ARG A 21 -19.28 -26.66 32.89
CA ARG A 21 -18.47 -27.46 31.97
C ARG A 21 -17.23 -26.65 31.64
N GLY A 22 -16.08 -27.01 32.18
CA GLY A 22 -14.77 -26.50 31.77
C GLY A 22 -14.42 -27.04 30.39
N PHE A 23 -13.68 -26.25 29.60
CA PHE A 23 -13.12 -26.68 28.32
C PHE A 23 -12.13 -27.82 28.54
N THR A 24 -12.14 -28.80 27.65
CA THR A 24 -11.14 -29.86 27.66
C THR A 24 -9.86 -29.38 26.99
N LEU A 25 -8.72 -29.93 27.42
CA LEU A 25 -7.42 -29.62 26.82
C LEU A 25 -7.40 -29.93 25.32
N ILE A 26 -8.01 -31.04 24.91
CA ILE A 26 -8.13 -31.43 23.51
C ILE A 26 -8.95 -30.43 22.69
N GLU A 27 -10.00 -29.87 23.26
CA GLU A 27 -10.86 -28.89 22.58
C GLU A 27 -10.08 -27.60 22.25
N ILE A 28 -9.26 -27.12 23.19
CA ILE A 28 -8.37 -25.97 22.93
C ILE A 28 -7.28 -26.33 21.92
N MET A 29 -6.69 -27.53 21.98
CA MET A 29 -5.69 -27.96 21.00
C MET A 29 -6.27 -27.98 19.58
N VAL A 30 -7.50 -28.49 19.39
CA VAL A 30 -8.14 -28.50 18.06
C VAL A 30 -8.44 -27.09 17.58
N VAL A 31 -8.89 -26.21 18.45
CA VAL A 31 -9.18 -24.80 18.12
C VAL A 31 -7.89 -24.08 17.64
N ILE A 32 -6.78 -24.19 18.37
CA ILE A 32 -5.53 -23.54 17.96
C ILE A 32 -4.96 -24.15 16.67
N LEU A 33 -5.15 -25.44 16.44
CA LEU A 33 -4.76 -26.10 15.19
C LEU A 33 -5.53 -25.50 14.00
N ILE A 34 -6.85 -25.40 14.12
CA ILE A 34 -7.71 -24.82 13.07
C ILE A 34 -7.37 -23.35 12.84
N LEU A 35 -7.20 -22.57 13.90
CA LEU A 35 -6.82 -21.15 13.79
C LEU A 35 -5.44 -20.98 13.13
N GLY A 36 -4.47 -21.83 13.45
CA GLY A 36 -3.17 -21.84 12.81
C GLY A 36 -3.24 -22.13 11.31
N LEU A 37 -4.08 -23.09 10.90
CA LEU A 37 -4.30 -23.42 9.50
C LEU A 37 -4.97 -22.25 8.74
N LEU A 38 -5.98 -21.63 9.31
CA LEU A 38 -6.66 -20.47 8.72
C LEU A 38 -5.76 -19.24 8.61
N ALA A 39 -4.89 -19.01 9.60
CA ALA A 39 -3.95 -17.88 9.60
C ALA A 39 -3.00 -17.92 8.39
N THR A 40 -2.56 -19.10 7.94
CA THR A 40 -1.66 -19.23 6.78
C THR A 40 -2.29 -18.75 5.48
N ILE A 41 -3.58 -19.04 5.27
CA ILE A 41 -4.33 -18.60 4.08
C ILE A 41 -4.49 -17.08 4.05
N VAL A 42 -4.81 -16.49 5.19
CA VAL A 42 -5.00 -15.02 5.32
C VAL A 42 -3.72 -14.26 5.02
N VAL A 43 -2.57 -14.72 5.53
CA VAL A 43 -1.27 -14.05 5.30
C VAL A 43 -0.89 -14.02 3.83
N GLN A 44 -1.11 -15.10 3.08
CA GLN A 44 -0.83 -15.14 1.64
C GLN A 44 -1.72 -14.18 0.85
N SER A 45 -2.99 -14.08 1.20
CA SER A 45 -3.96 -13.18 0.56
C SER A 45 -3.59 -11.70 0.78
N LEU A 46 -3.12 -11.36 1.98
CA LEU A 46 -2.69 -10.00 2.31
C LEU A 46 -1.43 -9.57 1.55
N ARG A 47 -0.46 -10.46 1.35
CA ARG A 47 0.76 -10.16 0.56
C ARG A 47 0.41 -9.82 -0.88
N GLY A 48 -0.41 -10.62 -1.54
CA GLY A 48 -0.84 -10.36 -2.92
C GLY A 48 -1.61 -9.03 -3.08
N ALA A 49 -2.44 -8.67 -2.10
CA ALA A 49 -3.14 -7.39 -2.08
C ALA A 49 -2.17 -6.20 -1.90
N ALA A 50 -1.16 -6.34 -1.05
CA ALA A 50 -0.14 -5.31 -0.83
C ALA A 50 0.71 -5.07 -2.09
N ASP A 51 1.13 -6.13 -2.79
CA ASP A 51 1.90 -6.00 -4.04
C ASP A 51 1.08 -5.35 -5.15
N LYS A 52 -0.20 -5.71 -5.26
CA LYS A 52 -1.10 -5.04 -6.20
C LYS A 52 -1.26 -3.55 -5.88
N ALA A 53 -1.42 -3.19 -4.61
CA ALA A 53 -1.53 -1.79 -4.19
C ALA A 53 -0.25 -1.00 -4.51
N LYS A 54 0.93 -1.57 -4.31
CA LYS A 54 2.21 -0.96 -4.70
C LYS A 54 2.30 -0.72 -6.20
N ARG A 55 1.91 -1.69 -7.04
CA ARG A 55 1.90 -1.52 -8.50
C ARG A 55 0.94 -0.39 -8.93
N VAL A 56 -0.26 -0.34 -8.37
CA VAL A 56 -1.23 0.74 -8.65
C VAL A 56 -0.66 2.10 -8.26
N LYS A 57 0.02 2.19 -7.10
CA LYS A 57 0.67 3.44 -6.69
C LYS A 57 1.77 3.84 -7.66
N ALA A 58 2.66 2.93 -8.06
CA ALA A 58 3.71 3.22 -9.02
C ALA A 58 3.15 3.71 -10.37
N GLN A 59 2.06 3.10 -10.86
CA GLN A 59 1.35 3.55 -12.07
C GLN A 59 0.80 4.96 -11.92
N ALA A 60 0.23 5.30 -10.75
CA ALA A 60 -0.28 6.65 -10.48
C ALA A 60 0.84 7.69 -10.45
N ASP A 61 1.97 7.37 -9.78
CA ASP A 61 3.13 8.25 -9.72
C ASP A 61 3.73 8.48 -11.14
N LEU A 62 3.85 7.42 -11.95
CA LEU A 62 4.31 7.53 -13.33
C LEU A 62 3.37 8.37 -14.21
N ALA A 63 2.05 8.27 -14.00
CA ALA A 63 1.08 9.10 -14.70
C ALA A 63 1.20 10.58 -14.31
N GLU A 64 1.49 10.87 -13.04
CA GLU A 64 1.78 12.23 -12.57
C GLU A 64 3.04 12.79 -13.24
N TYR A 65 4.15 12.05 -13.23
CA TYR A 65 5.39 12.46 -13.94
C TYR A 65 5.19 12.66 -15.43
N LYS A 66 4.45 11.76 -16.08
CA LYS A 66 4.11 11.90 -17.50
C LYS A 66 3.35 13.20 -17.76
N THR A 67 2.35 13.50 -16.96
CA THR A 67 1.56 14.74 -17.07
C THR A 67 2.45 15.97 -16.90
N ALA A 68 3.37 15.95 -15.94
CA ALA A 68 4.31 17.02 -15.68
C ALA A 68 5.32 17.19 -16.83
N LEU A 69 5.82 16.09 -17.40
CA LEU A 69 6.69 16.11 -18.59
C LEU A 69 5.97 16.68 -19.82
N ASP A 70 4.71 16.29 -20.03
CA ASP A 70 3.92 16.82 -21.15
C ASP A 70 3.64 18.32 -20.98
N ARG A 71 3.39 18.81 -19.76
CA ARG A 71 3.27 20.25 -19.47
C ARG A 71 4.59 20.97 -19.72
N PHE A 72 5.71 20.44 -19.23
CA PHE A 72 7.04 21.01 -19.48
C PHE A 72 7.31 21.13 -20.99
N TYR A 73 6.94 20.08 -21.76
CA TYR A 73 7.09 20.08 -23.23
C TYR A 73 6.20 21.15 -23.89
N LEU A 74 4.96 21.31 -23.45
CA LEU A 74 4.06 22.34 -24.01
C LEU A 74 4.61 23.75 -23.82
N ASP A 75 5.25 24.02 -22.68
CA ASP A 75 5.79 25.35 -22.36
C ASP A 75 7.13 25.62 -23.07
N ASN A 76 7.97 24.58 -23.25
CA ASN A 76 9.36 24.74 -23.65
C ASN A 76 9.72 24.11 -25.01
N GLY A 77 8.84 23.25 -25.57
CA GLY A 77 9.03 22.57 -26.86
C GLY A 77 10.05 21.43 -26.85
N TYR A 78 10.41 20.92 -25.66
CA TYR A 78 11.32 19.78 -25.49
C TYR A 78 11.13 19.15 -24.11
N TYR A 79 11.56 17.89 -23.94
CA TYR A 79 11.63 17.26 -22.62
C TYR A 79 12.99 17.53 -21.94
N PRO A 80 13.05 17.57 -20.60
CA PRO A 80 14.33 17.66 -19.89
C PRO A 80 15.30 16.57 -20.39
N SER A 81 16.59 16.90 -20.51
CA SER A 81 17.59 15.92 -20.88
C SER A 81 17.81 14.87 -19.77
N THR A 82 18.45 13.74 -20.12
CA THR A 82 18.83 12.72 -19.12
C THR A 82 19.62 13.32 -17.95
N ASP A 83 20.57 14.22 -18.23
CA ASP A 83 21.38 14.87 -17.20
C ASP A 83 20.58 15.82 -16.29
N GLN A 84 19.57 16.47 -16.85
CA GLN A 84 18.64 17.29 -16.08
C GLN A 84 17.68 16.45 -15.23
N GLY A 85 17.32 15.28 -15.74
CA GLY A 85 16.49 14.31 -15.04
C GLY A 85 15.12 14.85 -14.66
N LEU A 86 14.40 14.09 -13.86
CA LEU A 86 13.10 14.48 -13.30
C LEU A 86 13.19 15.67 -12.32
N THR A 87 14.40 16.00 -11.83
CA THR A 87 14.60 17.18 -10.97
C THR A 87 14.24 18.48 -11.68
N ALA A 88 14.34 18.52 -13.01
CA ALA A 88 13.88 19.64 -13.83
C ALA A 88 12.37 19.91 -13.74
N LEU A 89 11.58 18.97 -13.24
CA LEU A 89 10.14 19.17 -13.00
C LEU A 89 9.86 19.87 -11.65
N VAL A 90 10.78 19.81 -10.70
CA VAL A 90 10.64 20.42 -9.36
C VAL A 90 11.22 21.82 -9.34
N SER A 91 12.36 22.03 -10.00
CA SER A 91 13.05 23.31 -10.01
C SER A 91 13.71 23.55 -11.39
N PRO A 92 13.84 24.83 -11.83
CA PRO A 92 14.45 25.13 -13.12
C PRO A 92 15.90 24.62 -13.19
N PRO A 93 16.27 23.84 -14.22
CA PRO A 93 17.63 23.38 -14.39
C PRO A 93 18.56 24.55 -14.67
N SER A 94 19.76 24.52 -14.05
CA SER A 94 20.81 25.54 -14.23
C SER A 94 21.86 25.16 -15.28
N SER A 95 21.80 23.94 -15.82
CA SER A 95 22.74 23.42 -16.82
C SER A 95 22.01 22.79 -18.01
N GLY A 96 22.70 22.68 -19.13
CA GLY A 96 22.14 22.21 -20.40
C GLY A 96 21.20 23.26 -21.03
N ARG A 97 20.12 22.81 -21.66
CA ARG A 97 19.13 23.70 -22.26
C ARG A 97 18.20 24.23 -21.14
N VAL A 98 18.45 25.49 -20.76
CA VAL A 98 17.63 26.17 -19.73
C VAL A 98 16.26 26.54 -20.31
N PRO A 99 15.12 26.19 -19.67
CA PRO A 99 13.80 26.51 -20.15
C PRO A 99 13.54 28.01 -20.07
N ALA A 100 13.00 28.59 -21.16
CA ALA A 100 12.63 29.99 -21.21
C ALA A 100 11.31 30.31 -20.50
N ASN A 101 10.40 29.34 -20.51
CA ASN A 101 9.05 29.44 -19.93
C ASN A 101 8.87 28.40 -18.82
N TYR A 102 9.60 28.57 -17.70
CA TYR A 102 9.48 27.66 -16.59
C TYR A 102 8.31 28.04 -15.68
N GLU A 103 7.45 27.08 -15.32
CA GLU A 103 6.31 27.33 -14.45
C GLU A 103 6.75 27.72 -13.05
N SER A 104 6.18 28.82 -12.52
CA SER A 104 6.47 29.27 -11.16
C SER A 104 6.01 28.24 -10.14
N GLY A 105 6.97 27.69 -9.36
CA GLY A 105 6.71 26.62 -8.41
C GLY A 105 6.99 25.20 -8.92
N GLY A 106 7.36 25.06 -10.21
CA GLY A 106 7.63 23.75 -10.82
C GLY A 106 6.38 23.05 -11.35
N TYR A 107 6.59 21.95 -12.04
CA TYR A 107 5.55 21.11 -12.66
C TYR A 107 5.02 20.05 -11.70
N ILE A 108 5.80 19.73 -10.66
CA ILE A 108 5.44 18.85 -9.55
C ILE A 108 6.02 19.43 -8.24
N GLU A 109 5.40 19.11 -7.13
CA GLU A 109 5.83 19.60 -5.81
C GLU A 109 7.17 18.98 -5.38
N ARG A 110 7.33 17.67 -5.60
CA ARG A 110 8.52 16.91 -5.18
C ARG A 110 8.68 15.62 -5.96
N LEU A 111 9.91 15.12 -6.02
CA LEU A 111 10.18 13.76 -6.47
C LEU A 111 9.94 12.75 -5.34
N THR A 112 9.32 11.64 -5.67
CA THR A 112 9.13 10.50 -4.78
C THR A 112 9.88 9.29 -5.31
N LYS A 113 10.21 8.36 -4.42
CA LYS A 113 10.64 7.04 -4.80
C LYS A 113 9.43 6.17 -5.08
N ASP A 114 9.64 5.11 -5.85
CA ASP A 114 8.61 4.12 -6.06
C ASP A 114 8.24 3.38 -4.75
N PRO A 115 7.16 2.61 -4.71
CA PRO A 115 6.70 1.90 -3.50
C PRO A 115 7.65 0.82 -2.97
N TRP A 116 8.70 0.48 -3.72
CA TRP A 116 9.75 -0.46 -3.30
C TRP A 116 11.02 0.26 -2.83
N GLY A 117 11.07 1.61 -2.96
CA GLY A 117 12.14 2.46 -2.45
C GLY A 117 13.21 2.81 -3.50
N THR A 118 13.00 2.43 -4.77
CA THR A 118 13.87 2.74 -5.89
C THR A 118 13.48 4.07 -6.54
N ALA A 119 14.43 4.82 -7.10
CA ALA A 119 14.12 6.01 -7.88
C ALA A 119 13.53 5.62 -9.23
N TYR A 120 12.58 6.41 -9.75
CA TYR A 120 12.07 6.22 -11.10
C TYR A 120 13.18 6.44 -12.13
N PHE A 121 13.30 5.54 -13.08
CA PHE A 121 14.23 5.65 -14.17
C PHE A 121 13.72 6.66 -15.19
N TYR A 122 14.59 7.57 -15.62
CA TYR A 122 14.30 8.57 -16.65
C TYR A 122 15.49 8.74 -17.58
N GLN A 123 15.24 8.68 -18.86
CA GLN A 123 16.20 8.97 -19.91
C GLN A 123 15.50 9.70 -21.06
N SER A 124 16.13 10.75 -21.63
CA SER A 124 15.53 11.53 -22.71
C SER A 124 16.60 12.14 -23.62
N ASP A 125 16.26 12.25 -24.90
CA ASP A 125 17.00 13.00 -25.91
C ASP A 125 16.42 14.40 -26.20
N GLY A 126 15.37 14.78 -25.45
CA GLY A 126 14.63 16.03 -25.61
C GLY A 126 13.40 15.96 -26.50
N ASN A 127 13.25 14.94 -27.35
CA ASN A 127 12.07 14.73 -28.19
C ASN A 127 11.20 13.56 -27.70
N ALA A 128 11.85 12.55 -27.17
CA ALA A 128 11.24 11.37 -26.59
C ALA A 128 11.85 11.08 -25.22
N TYR A 129 11.20 10.23 -24.42
CA TYR A 129 11.73 9.83 -23.14
C TYR A 129 11.34 8.38 -22.79
N THR A 130 12.20 7.75 -22.00
CA THR A 130 11.91 6.52 -21.27
C THR A 130 11.66 6.87 -19.81
N LEU A 131 10.53 6.44 -19.28
CA LEU A 131 10.13 6.66 -17.88
C LEU A 131 9.55 5.37 -17.32
N LYS A 132 10.18 4.79 -16.30
CA LYS A 132 9.72 3.53 -15.71
C LYS A 132 10.09 3.36 -14.25
N SER A 133 9.36 2.49 -13.54
CA SER A 133 9.79 1.89 -12.29
C SER A 133 10.30 0.49 -12.55
N TYR A 134 11.41 0.13 -11.94
CA TYR A 134 11.98 -1.22 -12.01
C TYR A 134 11.23 -2.26 -11.16
N GLY A 135 10.12 -1.88 -10.52
CA GLY A 135 9.31 -2.81 -9.77
C GLY A 135 9.95 -3.34 -8.48
N PRO A 136 9.49 -4.50 -8.01
CA PRO A 136 9.91 -5.06 -6.72
C PRO A 136 11.36 -5.54 -6.68
N ASP A 137 11.97 -5.91 -7.80
CA ASP A 137 13.36 -6.38 -7.85
C ASP A 137 14.39 -5.25 -8.01
N GLY A 138 13.93 -4.02 -8.35
CA GLY A 138 14.75 -2.83 -8.49
C GLY A 138 15.75 -2.86 -9.67
N THR A 139 15.55 -3.79 -10.61
CA THR A 139 16.40 -3.97 -11.78
C THR A 139 15.55 -4.08 -13.05
N GLU A 140 16.14 -3.78 -14.20
CA GLU A 140 15.42 -3.86 -15.47
C GLU A 140 14.99 -5.30 -15.78
N SER A 141 13.68 -5.53 -15.83
CA SER A 141 13.10 -6.85 -16.03
C SER A 141 11.68 -6.80 -16.61
N ALA A 142 11.04 -7.95 -16.74
CA ALA A 142 9.69 -8.07 -17.30
C ALA A 142 8.58 -7.54 -16.39
N ASP A 143 8.87 -7.24 -15.11
CA ASP A 143 7.93 -6.68 -14.14
C ASP A 143 8.01 -5.15 -14.03
N ASP A 144 8.85 -4.49 -14.86
CA ASP A 144 8.91 -3.05 -14.99
C ASP A 144 7.54 -2.44 -15.30
N ILE A 145 7.30 -1.27 -14.75
CA ILE A 145 6.11 -0.47 -15.02
C ILE A 145 6.55 0.72 -15.88
N ASP A 146 6.12 0.73 -17.13
CA ASP A 146 6.57 1.67 -18.16
C ASP A 146 5.50 2.74 -18.46
N ALA A 147 5.92 4.00 -18.57
CA ALA A 147 5.15 5.15 -19.00
C ALA A 147 5.89 6.00 -20.03
N SER A 148 6.83 5.41 -20.77
CA SER A 148 7.67 6.06 -21.77
C SER A 148 6.88 6.70 -22.92
N ARG A 149 7.50 7.62 -23.64
CA ARG A 149 6.98 8.24 -24.85
C ARG A 149 8.02 8.20 -25.96
N SER A 150 7.68 7.52 -27.05
CA SER A 150 8.44 7.47 -28.32
C SER A 150 8.00 8.56 -29.26
#